data_db4a295ca25d9f2b67b92cc17eb7a39d
#
_entry.id   db4a295ca25d9f2b67b92cc17eb7a39d
#
_cell.length_a   1.000
_cell.length_b   1.000
_cell.length_c   1.000
_cell.angle_alpha   90.00
_cell.angle_beta   90.00
_cell.angle_gamma   90.00
#
_symmetry.space_group_name_H-M   'P 1'
#
loop_
_entity.id
_entity.type
_entity.pdbx_description
1 polymer ?
#
loop_
_entity_poly.entity_id
_entity_poly.type
_entity_poly.pdbx_seq_one_letter_code
_entity_poly.pdbx_strand_id
1 'polypeptide(L)'
;MATLYYDTDADLGLLSGKTVAIIGYGSQGHAHALNLKDSGVDVVVGLYEGSRSADKAKADGLEVLSVADAAAKADWIMVLLPDEFQKEVYDKEIAPHLSAGKVLSFAHGFNIRFGLIKPPADVDVVMIAPKGPGHTVRWEYQNGQGVPALSLIHISEPTRLEPI
;
A
#
# COMPACT_ATOMS: atom_id res chain seq x y z
N MET A 1 6.39 -21.48 12.86
CA MET A 1 7.42 -20.47 13.17
C MET A 1 7.36 -19.46 12.03
N ALA A 2 7.35 -18.14 12.31
CA ALA A 2 7.32 -17.13 11.25
C ALA A 2 8.67 -17.09 10.51
N THR A 3 8.64 -16.94 9.19
CA THR A 3 9.84 -16.74 8.38
C THR A 3 10.29 -15.28 8.52
N LEU A 4 11.56 -15.06 8.75
CA LEU A 4 12.16 -13.72 8.77
C LEU A 4 12.87 -13.49 7.45
N TYR A 5 12.64 -12.32 6.85
CA TYR A 5 13.27 -11.85 5.63
C TYR A 5 14.08 -10.59 5.91
N TYR A 6 15.21 -10.45 5.26
CA TYR A 6 16.10 -9.31 5.33
C TYR A 6 16.33 -8.72 3.93
N ASP A 7 17.02 -7.61 3.82
CA ASP A 7 17.28 -6.94 2.53
C ASP A 7 17.91 -7.86 1.48
N THR A 8 18.75 -8.79 1.90
CA THR A 8 19.37 -9.79 1.02
C THR A 8 18.39 -10.80 0.43
N ASP A 9 17.21 -10.92 1.02
CA ASP A 9 16.15 -11.85 0.56
C ASP A 9 15.15 -11.15 -0.38
N ALA A 10 15.30 -9.83 -0.58
CA ALA A 10 14.42 -9.01 -1.39
C ALA A 10 15.09 -8.59 -2.70
N ASP A 11 14.31 -8.59 -3.79
CA ASP A 11 14.74 -8.10 -5.09
C ASP A 11 13.88 -6.89 -5.52
N LEU A 12 14.44 -5.69 -5.36
CA LEU A 12 13.79 -4.46 -5.78
C LEU A 12 13.54 -4.42 -7.31
N GLY A 13 14.31 -5.18 -8.08
CA GLY A 13 14.15 -5.30 -9.53
C GLY A 13 12.76 -5.79 -9.95
N LEU A 14 12.03 -6.49 -9.07
CA LEU A 14 10.65 -6.93 -9.31
C LEU A 14 9.66 -5.75 -9.43
N LEU A 15 10.01 -4.58 -8.91
CA LEU A 15 9.24 -3.34 -9.05
C LEU A 15 9.70 -2.47 -10.23
N SER A 16 10.72 -2.89 -10.96
CA SER A 16 11.23 -2.14 -12.12
C SER A 16 10.16 -2.03 -13.21
N GLY A 17 9.89 -0.80 -13.65
CA GLY A 17 8.85 -0.52 -14.65
C GLY A 17 7.41 -0.66 -14.14
N LYS A 18 7.22 -0.85 -12.83
CA LYS A 18 5.92 -0.86 -12.18
C LYS A 18 5.59 0.48 -11.57
N THR A 19 4.33 0.88 -11.66
CA THR A 19 3.80 2.05 -10.97
C THR A 19 3.09 1.63 -9.69
N VAL A 20 3.46 2.25 -8.56
CA VAL A 20 2.80 2.05 -7.26
C VAL A 20 1.92 3.24 -6.93
N ALA A 21 0.63 3.01 -6.72
CA ALA A 21 -0.29 4.02 -6.21
C ALA A 21 -0.39 3.93 -4.68
N ILE A 22 -0.13 5.04 -4.02
CA ILE A 22 -0.36 5.22 -2.58
C ILE A 22 -1.68 5.95 -2.39
N ILE A 23 -2.70 5.25 -1.91
CA ILE A 23 -4.03 5.83 -1.66
C ILE A 23 -4.09 6.35 -0.23
N GLY A 24 -4.06 7.68 -0.11
CA GLY A 24 -3.92 8.39 1.17
C GLY A 24 -2.48 8.83 1.45
N TYR A 25 -2.34 10.06 1.96
CA TYR A 25 -1.02 10.67 2.26
C TYR A 25 -0.95 11.15 3.71
N GLY A 26 -1.38 10.26 4.62
CA GLY A 26 -1.22 10.40 6.06
C GLY A 26 0.19 9.98 6.52
N SER A 27 0.32 9.63 7.80
CA SER A 27 1.62 9.24 8.39
C SER A 27 2.31 8.10 7.65
N GLN A 28 1.59 7.00 7.37
CA GLN A 28 2.16 5.87 6.63
C GLN A 28 2.30 6.19 5.14
N GLY A 29 1.28 6.79 4.51
CA GLY A 29 1.30 7.10 3.07
C GLY A 29 2.48 7.98 2.67
N HIS A 30 2.77 9.02 3.45
CA HIS A 30 3.94 9.86 3.26
C HIS A 30 5.26 9.05 3.31
N ALA A 31 5.42 8.19 4.33
CA ALA A 31 6.64 7.40 4.48
C ALA A 31 6.81 6.38 3.35
N HIS A 32 5.76 5.61 3.04
CA HIS A 32 5.80 4.61 1.97
C HIS A 32 6.07 5.25 0.61
N ALA A 33 5.38 6.34 0.28
CA ALA A 33 5.54 7.02 -1.01
C ALA A 33 6.97 7.54 -1.21
N LEU A 34 7.54 8.19 -0.20
CA LEU A 34 8.90 8.73 -0.31
C LEU A 34 9.97 7.66 -0.28
N ASN A 35 9.81 6.60 0.52
CA ASN A 35 10.77 5.49 0.53
C ASN A 35 10.82 4.78 -0.82
N LEU A 36 9.65 4.49 -1.41
CA LEU A 36 9.57 3.89 -2.75
C LEU A 36 10.17 4.80 -3.82
N LYS A 37 9.85 6.09 -3.79
CA LYS A 37 10.43 7.08 -4.71
C LYS A 37 11.95 7.14 -4.61
N ASP A 38 12.50 7.22 -3.40
CA ASP A 38 13.95 7.26 -3.17
C ASP A 38 14.63 5.93 -3.54
N SER A 39 13.87 4.82 -3.58
CA SER A 39 14.31 3.52 -4.09
C SER A 39 14.20 3.40 -5.62
N GLY A 40 13.78 4.45 -6.33
CA GLY A 40 13.69 4.48 -7.79
C GLY A 40 12.42 3.86 -8.37
N VAL A 41 11.39 3.62 -7.55
CA VAL A 41 10.08 3.12 -7.99
C VAL A 41 9.23 4.29 -8.48
N ASP A 42 8.46 4.08 -9.56
CA ASP A 42 7.47 5.05 -10.02
C ASP A 42 6.27 5.07 -9.06
N VAL A 43 6.02 6.25 -8.45
CA VAL A 43 5.00 6.41 -7.41
C VAL A 43 4.03 7.52 -7.75
N VAL A 44 2.74 7.21 -7.64
CA VAL A 44 1.65 8.20 -7.70
C VAL A 44 0.87 8.20 -6.39
N VAL A 45 0.29 9.33 -6.04
CA VAL A 45 -0.53 9.47 -4.82
C VAL A 45 -1.98 9.70 -5.22
N GLY A 46 -2.87 8.82 -4.77
CA GLY A 46 -4.32 8.95 -4.97
C GLY A 46 -4.98 9.66 -3.78
N LEU A 47 -5.62 10.78 -4.02
CA LEU A 47 -6.32 11.56 -3.00
C LEU A 47 -7.69 12.02 -3.49
N TYR A 48 -8.62 12.23 -2.54
CA TYR A 48 -9.90 12.86 -2.84
C TYR A 48 -9.73 14.34 -3.18
N GLU A 49 -10.64 14.89 -3.95
CA GLU A 49 -10.64 16.32 -4.31
C GLU A 49 -10.73 17.21 -3.05
N GLY A 50 -9.86 18.22 -2.96
CA GLY A 50 -9.78 19.10 -1.78
C GLY A 50 -9.01 18.52 -0.58
N SER A 51 -8.31 17.39 -0.75
CA SER A 51 -7.48 16.82 0.31
C SER A 51 -6.38 17.79 0.75
N ARG A 52 -6.30 18.04 2.06
CA ARG A 52 -5.25 18.88 2.67
C ARG A 52 -3.83 18.34 2.46
N SER A 53 -3.71 17.06 2.15
CA SER A 53 -2.41 16.42 1.91
C SER A 53 -1.90 16.60 0.49
N ALA A 54 -2.72 17.11 -0.44
CA ALA A 54 -2.35 17.23 -1.85
C ALA A 54 -1.17 18.19 -2.06
N ASP A 55 -1.19 19.34 -1.42
CA ASP A 55 -0.11 20.33 -1.54
C ASP A 55 1.20 19.81 -0.96
N LYS A 56 1.12 19.05 0.15
CA LYS A 56 2.29 18.41 0.75
C LYS A 56 2.88 17.36 -0.19
N ALA A 57 2.07 16.47 -0.75
CA ALA A 57 2.53 15.44 -1.67
C ALA A 57 3.17 16.02 -2.93
N LYS A 58 2.59 17.11 -3.47
CA LYS A 58 3.17 17.86 -4.60
C LYS A 58 4.50 18.53 -4.23
N ALA A 59 4.59 19.14 -3.04
CA ALA A 59 5.83 19.75 -2.55
C ALA A 59 6.95 18.71 -2.35
N ASP A 60 6.60 17.49 -1.99
CA ASP A 60 7.49 16.33 -1.87
C ASP A 60 7.86 15.75 -3.27
N GLY A 61 7.37 16.38 -4.36
CA GLY A 61 7.69 16.02 -5.74
C GLY A 61 7.00 14.76 -6.23
N LEU A 62 5.81 14.44 -5.69
CA LEU A 62 4.99 13.30 -6.11
C LEU A 62 3.86 13.74 -7.04
N GLU A 63 3.53 12.90 -8.01
CA GLU A 63 2.35 13.07 -8.84
C GLU A 63 1.09 12.78 -8.00
N VAL A 64 0.15 13.73 -7.98
CA VAL A 64 -1.11 13.60 -7.24
C VAL A 64 -2.26 13.50 -8.22
N LEU A 65 -3.03 12.42 -8.13
CA LEU A 65 -4.17 12.08 -8.96
C LEU A 65 -5.43 11.90 -8.10
N SER A 66 -6.60 11.78 -8.74
CA SER A 66 -7.77 11.21 -8.09
C SER A 66 -7.48 9.75 -7.68
N VAL A 67 -8.25 9.22 -6.72
CA VAL A 67 -8.10 7.80 -6.33
C VAL A 67 -8.34 6.88 -7.52
N ALA A 68 -9.36 7.16 -8.32
CA ALA A 68 -9.72 6.38 -9.50
C ALA A 68 -8.60 6.39 -10.56
N ASP A 69 -8.05 7.58 -10.89
CA ASP A 69 -6.98 7.71 -11.87
C ASP A 69 -5.69 7.04 -11.39
N ALA A 70 -5.35 7.16 -10.10
CA ALA A 70 -4.22 6.49 -9.50
C ALA A 70 -4.38 4.96 -9.55
N ALA A 71 -5.57 4.43 -9.21
CA ALA A 71 -5.86 3.01 -9.29
C ALA A 71 -5.85 2.47 -10.73
N ALA A 72 -6.32 3.27 -11.70
CA ALA A 72 -6.27 2.91 -13.11
C ALA A 72 -4.83 2.81 -13.62
N LYS A 73 -3.98 3.78 -13.26
CA LYS A 73 -2.58 3.89 -13.71
C LYS A 73 -1.66 2.81 -13.11
N ALA A 74 -1.90 2.43 -11.86
CA ALA A 74 -0.96 1.61 -11.09
C ALA A 74 -1.05 0.12 -11.36
N ASP A 75 0.09 -0.57 -11.25
CA ASP A 75 0.20 -2.04 -11.14
C ASP A 75 0.00 -2.51 -9.69
N TRP A 76 0.40 -1.70 -8.73
CA TRP A 76 0.31 -1.98 -7.30
C TRP A 76 -0.42 -0.84 -6.58
N ILE A 77 -1.49 -1.16 -5.88
CA ILE A 77 -2.33 -0.19 -5.18
C ILE A 77 -2.20 -0.44 -3.67
N MET A 78 -1.57 0.50 -2.96
CA MET A 78 -1.41 0.46 -1.51
C MET A 78 -2.44 1.37 -0.84
N VAL A 79 -3.41 0.78 -0.13
CA VAL A 79 -4.49 1.50 0.53
C VAL A 79 -4.09 1.85 1.96
N LEU A 80 -3.90 3.15 2.22
CA LEU A 80 -3.45 3.72 3.50
C LEU A 80 -4.43 4.75 4.07
N LEU A 81 -5.70 4.59 3.73
CA LEU A 81 -6.81 5.33 4.33
C LEU A 81 -7.17 4.74 5.70
N PRO A 82 -7.83 5.51 6.60
CA PRO A 82 -8.46 4.94 7.78
C PRO A 82 -9.47 3.85 7.42
N ASP A 83 -9.54 2.80 8.24
CA ASP A 83 -10.30 1.57 7.92
C ASP A 83 -11.78 1.83 7.62
N GLU A 84 -12.39 2.82 8.27
CA GLU A 84 -13.79 3.19 8.10
C GLU A 84 -14.13 3.74 6.70
N PHE A 85 -13.14 4.33 6.00
CA PHE A 85 -13.35 4.89 4.66
C PHE A 85 -12.94 3.93 3.55
N GLN A 86 -12.14 2.91 3.85
CA GLN A 86 -11.54 2.03 2.83
C GLN A 86 -12.60 1.33 1.99
N LYS A 87 -13.68 0.82 2.61
CA LYS A 87 -14.73 0.10 1.87
C LYS A 87 -15.39 0.98 0.83
N GLU A 88 -15.81 2.18 1.21
CA GLU A 88 -16.51 3.09 0.30
C GLU A 88 -15.62 3.51 -0.87
N VAL A 89 -14.38 3.89 -0.58
CA VAL A 89 -13.39 4.28 -1.60
C VAL A 89 -13.03 3.09 -2.49
N TYR A 90 -12.87 1.90 -1.91
CA TYR A 90 -12.63 0.70 -2.67
C TYR A 90 -13.75 0.42 -3.67
N ASP A 91 -14.99 0.38 -3.22
CA ASP A 91 -16.14 0.05 -4.06
C ASP A 91 -16.33 1.05 -5.21
N LYS A 92 -16.12 2.36 -4.93
CA LYS A 92 -16.40 3.43 -5.90
C LYS A 92 -15.23 3.72 -6.84
N GLU A 93 -14.00 3.70 -6.32
CA GLU A 93 -12.87 4.30 -7.02
C GLU A 93 -11.72 3.31 -7.29
N ILE A 94 -11.64 2.18 -6.58
CA ILE A 94 -10.54 1.21 -6.78
C ILE A 94 -11.04 -0.02 -7.53
N ALA A 95 -12.11 -0.66 -7.07
CA ALA A 95 -12.61 -1.92 -7.63
C ALA A 95 -12.87 -1.86 -9.15
N PRO A 96 -13.42 -0.76 -9.72
CA PRO A 96 -13.64 -0.68 -11.16
C PRO A 96 -12.35 -0.72 -12.01
N HIS A 97 -11.20 -0.46 -11.40
CA HIS A 97 -9.89 -0.40 -12.06
C HIS A 97 -8.99 -1.60 -11.74
N LEU A 98 -9.48 -2.56 -10.94
CA LEU A 98 -8.75 -3.80 -10.69
C LEU A 98 -8.84 -4.73 -11.90
N SER A 99 -7.74 -5.38 -12.21
CA SER A 99 -7.64 -6.38 -13.27
C SER A 99 -6.59 -7.43 -12.90
N ALA A 100 -6.63 -8.57 -13.57
CA ALA A 100 -5.66 -9.63 -13.40
C ALA A 100 -4.21 -9.11 -13.46
N GLY A 101 -3.40 -9.54 -12.51
CA GLY A 101 -1.98 -9.17 -12.39
C GLY A 101 -1.71 -7.86 -11.65
N LYS A 102 -2.74 -7.13 -11.23
CA LYS A 102 -2.58 -6.03 -10.27
C LYS A 102 -2.44 -6.56 -8.85
N VAL A 103 -1.77 -5.79 -7.99
CA VAL A 103 -1.62 -6.07 -6.57
C VAL A 103 -2.41 -5.05 -5.76
N LEU A 104 -3.24 -5.52 -4.84
CA LEU A 104 -3.94 -4.70 -3.87
C LEU A 104 -3.33 -4.93 -2.49
N SER A 105 -2.87 -3.88 -1.83
CA SER A 105 -2.17 -4.01 -0.56
C SER A 105 -2.70 -3.06 0.51
N PHE A 106 -2.53 -3.47 1.77
CA PHE A 106 -3.01 -2.78 2.95
C PHE A 106 -1.93 -2.76 4.04
N ALA A 107 -1.97 -1.77 4.94
CA ALA A 107 -1.17 -1.78 6.16
C ALA A 107 -1.92 -2.41 7.35
N HIS A 108 -3.22 -2.64 7.21
CA HIS A 108 -4.08 -3.26 8.22
C HIS A 108 -5.09 -4.20 7.55
N GLY A 109 -5.23 -5.41 8.07
CA GLY A 109 -6.04 -6.46 7.45
C GLY A 109 -7.53 -6.44 7.78
N PHE A 110 -8.05 -5.42 8.50
CA PHE A 110 -9.42 -5.39 9.02
C PHE A 110 -10.48 -5.62 7.93
N ASN A 111 -10.47 -4.81 6.89
CA ASN A 111 -11.50 -4.84 5.84
C ASN A 111 -11.49 -6.16 5.04
N ILE A 112 -10.32 -6.75 4.84
CA ILE A 112 -10.18 -8.06 4.19
C ILE A 112 -10.63 -9.17 5.15
N ARG A 113 -10.15 -9.16 6.39
CA ARG A 113 -10.44 -10.20 7.39
C ARG A 113 -11.94 -10.34 7.68
N PHE A 114 -12.64 -9.22 7.75
CA PHE A 114 -14.08 -9.19 8.02
C PHE A 114 -14.95 -9.21 6.76
N GLY A 115 -14.35 -9.37 5.57
CA GLY A 115 -15.06 -9.49 4.29
C GLY A 115 -15.82 -8.23 3.87
N LEU A 116 -15.39 -7.06 4.37
CA LEU A 116 -15.93 -5.77 3.98
C LEU A 116 -15.45 -5.35 2.58
N ILE A 117 -14.21 -5.73 2.25
CA ILE A 117 -13.61 -5.63 0.92
C ILE A 117 -13.38 -7.04 0.39
N LYS A 118 -13.86 -7.31 -0.81
CA LYS A 118 -13.72 -8.61 -1.50
C LYS A 118 -13.12 -8.38 -2.88
N PRO A 119 -11.78 -8.44 -2.99
CA PRO A 119 -11.10 -8.31 -4.28
C PRO A 119 -11.46 -9.45 -5.23
N PRO A 120 -11.33 -9.23 -6.56
CA PRO A 120 -11.41 -10.32 -7.54
C PRO A 120 -10.35 -11.39 -7.26
N ALA A 121 -10.65 -12.64 -7.64
CA ALA A 121 -9.77 -13.78 -7.38
C ALA A 121 -8.46 -13.77 -8.21
N ASP A 122 -8.41 -12.95 -9.24
CA ASP A 122 -7.26 -12.76 -10.14
C ASP A 122 -6.40 -11.54 -9.77
N VAL A 123 -6.65 -10.93 -8.61
CA VAL A 123 -5.86 -9.82 -8.03
C VAL A 123 -5.13 -10.34 -6.80
N ASP A 124 -3.83 -10.10 -6.74
CA ASP A 124 -3.03 -10.46 -5.57
C ASP A 124 -3.34 -9.52 -4.41
N VAL A 125 -3.59 -10.09 -3.23
CA VAL A 125 -3.88 -9.33 -2.00
C VAL A 125 -2.76 -9.51 -0.99
N VAL A 126 -2.15 -8.40 -0.58
CA VAL A 126 -0.97 -8.38 0.28
C VAL A 126 -1.20 -7.45 1.48
N MET A 127 -0.66 -7.79 2.62
CA MET A 127 -0.56 -6.88 3.75
C MET A 127 0.91 -6.59 4.06
N ILE A 128 1.26 -5.31 4.19
CA ILE A 128 2.56 -4.85 4.65
C ILE A 128 2.32 -3.87 5.80
N ALA A 129 2.55 -4.34 7.02
CA ALA A 129 2.25 -3.63 8.26
C ALA A 129 3.53 -3.27 9.04
N PRO A 130 4.14 -2.11 8.79
CA PRO A 130 5.27 -1.63 9.57
C PRO A 130 4.90 -1.48 11.05
N LYS A 131 5.81 -1.90 11.94
CA LYS A 131 5.65 -1.81 13.40
C LYS A 131 6.27 -0.53 13.95
N GLY A 132 5.90 0.59 13.35
CA GLY A 132 6.32 1.93 13.74
C GLY A 132 5.46 3.01 13.12
N PRO A 133 5.39 4.20 13.74
CA PRO A 133 4.72 5.34 13.13
C PRO A 133 5.44 5.78 11.86
N GLY A 134 4.71 6.39 10.92
CA GLY A 134 5.25 6.70 9.59
C GLY A 134 6.52 7.56 9.61
N HIS A 135 6.63 8.53 10.54
CA HIS A 135 7.86 9.33 10.67
C HIS A 135 9.09 8.47 11.04
N THR A 136 8.92 7.43 11.87
CA THR A 136 9.98 6.48 12.20
C THR A 136 10.31 5.61 10.98
N VAL A 137 9.29 5.11 10.25
CA VAL A 137 9.51 4.35 9.01
C VAL A 137 10.34 5.15 8.01
N ARG A 138 10.05 6.46 7.87
CA ARG A 138 10.80 7.34 6.98
C ARG A 138 12.22 7.61 7.49
N TRP A 139 12.36 7.90 8.78
CA TRP A 139 13.66 8.21 9.40
C TRP A 139 14.62 7.03 9.35
N GLU A 140 14.16 5.82 9.69
CA GLU A 140 14.98 4.60 9.64
C GLU A 140 15.47 4.35 8.20
N TYR A 141 14.58 4.46 7.21
CA TYR A 141 14.96 4.32 5.81
C TYR A 141 16.06 5.31 5.40
N GLN A 142 15.92 6.59 5.77
CA GLN A 142 16.92 7.62 5.46
C GLN A 142 18.28 7.37 6.10
N ASN A 143 18.33 6.58 7.17
CA ASN A 143 19.55 6.15 7.85
C ASN A 143 20.06 4.76 7.39
N GLY A 144 19.52 4.23 6.30
CA GLY A 144 19.91 2.92 5.76
C GLY A 144 19.45 1.75 6.64
N GLN A 145 18.37 1.95 7.40
CA GLN A 145 17.78 0.95 8.28
C GLN A 145 16.28 0.77 7.95
N GLY A 146 15.61 -0.13 8.66
CA GLY A 146 14.18 -0.37 8.51
C GLY A 146 13.52 -0.69 9.84
N VAL A 147 12.20 -0.47 9.89
CA VAL A 147 11.39 -0.95 11.01
C VAL A 147 10.94 -2.39 10.74
N PRO A 148 10.80 -3.23 11.76
CA PRO A 148 10.17 -4.54 11.57
C PRO A 148 8.79 -4.39 10.95
N ALA A 149 8.46 -5.23 9.99
CA ALA A 149 7.15 -5.24 9.34
C ALA A 149 6.58 -6.65 9.34
N LEU A 150 5.27 -6.77 9.46
CA LEU A 150 4.55 -8.01 9.20
C LEU A 150 4.03 -7.98 7.78
N SER A 151 4.39 -8.95 6.96
CA SER A 151 3.83 -9.16 5.64
C SER A 151 2.98 -10.43 5.60
N LEU A 152 1.85 -10.37 4.90
CA LEU A 152 0.98 -11.50 4.60
C LEU A 152 0.65 -11.45 3.12
N ILE A 153 0.66 -12.61 2.45
CA ILE A 153 0.33 -12.76 1.03
C ILE A 153 -0.91 -13.64 0.94
N HIS A 154 -1.81 -13.34 -0.01
CA HIS A 154 -3.08 -14.06 -0.21
C HIS A 154 -3.98 -14.07 1.03
N ILE A 155 -4.33 -12.87 1.50
CA ILE A 155 -5.26 -12.69 2.63
C ILE A 155 -6.68 -13.21 2.29
N SER A 156 -6.94 -13.53 1.03
CA SER A 156 -8.25 -14.01 0.52
C SER A 156 -8.64 -15.42 0.99
N GLU A 157 -7.69 -16.25 1.39
CA GLU A 157 -8.00 -17.51 2.05
C GLU A 157 -8.13 -17.26 3.56
N PRO A 158 -9.25 -17.70 4.19
CA PRO A 158 -9.31 -17.70 5.64
C PRO A 158 -8.23 -18.68 6.13
N THR A 159 -7.11 -18.13 6.56
CA THR A 159 -6.15 -18.92 7.31
C THR A 159 -6.93 -19.51 8.49
N ARG A 160 -7.22 -20.82 8.45
CA ARG A 160 -7.69 -21.53 9.62
C ARG A 160 -6.65 -21.27 10.70
N LEU A 161 -7.00 -20.41 11.65
CA LEU A 161 -6.31 -20.38 12.91
C LEU A 161 -6.58 -21.77 13.52
N GLU A 162 -5.63 -22.68 13.39
CA GLU A 162 -5.60 -23.87 14.23
C GLU A 162 -5.56 -23.35 15.67
N PRO A 163 -6.49 -23.77 16.53
CA PRO A 163 -6.43 -23.39 17.93
C PRO A 163 -5.13 -23.92 18.53
N ILE A 164 -4.39 -23.01 19.15
CA ILE A 164 -3.24 -23.35 20.00
C ILE A 164 -3.76 -23.95 21.28
#